data_3029b85b2d759b4c53564a2c8036a948
#
_entry.id   3029b85b2d759b4c53564a2c8036a948
#
_cell.length_a   1.000
_cell.length_b   1.000
_cell.length_c   1.000
_cell.angle_alpha   90.00
_cell.angle_beta   90.00
_cell.angle_gamma   90.00
#
_symmetry.space_group_name_H-M   'P 1'
#
loop_
_entity.id
_entity.type
_entity.pdbx_description
1 polymer ?
#
loop_
_entity_poly.entity_id
_entity_poly.type
_entity_poly.pdbx_seq_one_letter_code
_entity_poly.pdbx_strand_id
1 'polypeptide(L)'
;MDKLSYALGLSMGHNFLGSGIKSLNVEDFAKGVEAVYKQEKPEISFDEAKKIINEFFSNLQDEIAETNKQAGKEFLAENAKRSGVVVLPSGLQYEVLAEGKGRKPKATDKVQCHYHGTLIDGQVFDSSIQRGTPAVFGVNQVIPGWVEALQLMPEGSRWKLYIPSDLAYGEQGAGGSIPVSYTHLRAHETLSD
;
A
#
# COMPACT_ATOMS: atom_id res chain seq x y z
N MET A 1 -17.68 23.79 -31.95
CA MET A 1 -17.12 22.77 -31.00
C MET A 1 -18.04 21.57 -30.99
N ASP A 2 -17.52 20.41 -31.33
CA ASP A 2 -18.26 19.15 -31.13
C ASP A 2 -18.25 18.77 -29.66
N LYS A 3 -19.45 18.73 -29.05
CA LYS A 3 -19.61 18.52 -27.61
C LYS A 3 -19.18 17.10 -27.16
N LEU A 4 -19.38 16.10 -28.02
CA LEU A 4 -19.01 14.71 -27.71
C LEU A 4 -17.48 14.57 -27.67
N SER A 5 -16.79 15.03 -28.69
CA SER A 5 -15.33 15.00 -28.76
C SER A 5 -14.69 15.74 -27.58
N TYR A 6 -15.23 16.90 -27.24
CA TYR A 6 -14.74 17.66 -26.07
C TYR A 6 -14.96 16.91 -24.74
N ALA A 7 -16.13 16.31 -24.55
CA ALA A 7 -16.42 15.52 -23.35
C ALA A 7 -15.50 14.29 -23.21
N LEU A 8 -15.22 13.61 -24.33
CA LEU A 8 -14.26 12.50 -24.36
C LEU A 8 -12.85 12.98 -23.97
N GLY A 9 -12.43 14.14 -24.51
CA GLY A 9 -11.15 14.74 -24.15
C GLY A 9 -11.04 15.05 -22.66
N LEU A 10 -12.08 15.64 -22.05
CA LEU A 10 -12.11 15.89 -20.59
C LEU A 10 -12.00 14.60 -19.79
N SER A 11 -12.74 13.56 -20.16
CA SER A 11 -12.71 12.26 -19.49
C SER A 11 -11.33 11.62 -19.57
N MET A 12 -10.72 11.62 -20.77
CA MET A 12 -9.38 11.04 -20.96
C MET A 12 -8.31 11.84 -20.22
N GLY A 13 -8.36 13.17 -20.26
CA GLY A 13 -7.42 14.01 -19.53
C GLY A 13 -7.49 13.78 -18.02
N HIS A 14 -8.70 13.64 -17.47
CA HIS A 14 -8.89 13.30 -16.07
C HIS A 14 -8.30 11.92 -15.73
N ASN A 15 -8.55 10.93 -16.56
CA ASN A 15 -8.00 9.57 -16.38
C ASN A 15 -6.47 9.56 -16.47
N PHE A 16 -5.87 10.30 -17.40
CA PHE A 16 -4.42 10.41 -17.53
C PHE A 16 -3.79 11.02 -16.28
N LEU A 17 -4.35 12.12 -15.79
CA LEU A 17 -3.89 12.73 -14.54
C LEU A 17 -4.02 11.77 -13.35
N GLY A 18 -5.14 11.06 -13.23
CA GLY A 18 -5.37 10.05 -12.22
C GLY A 18 -4.42 8.86 -12.31
N SER A 19 -3.92 8.55 -13.51
CA SER A 19 -2.92 7.50 -13.74
C SER A 19 -1.46 7.97 -13.58
N GLY A 20 -1.24 9.22 -13.17
CA GLY A 20 0.10 9.77 -12.95
C GLY A 20 0.75 10.41 -14.18
N ILE A 21 0.05 10.52 -15.31
CA ILE A 21 0.54 11.23 -16.50
C ILE A 21 0.32 12.74 -16.28
N LYS A 22 1.30 13.40 -15.69
CA LYS A 22 1.23 14.82 -15.30
C LYS A 22 1.43 15.79 -16.45
N SER A 23 1.99 15.32 -17.56
CA SER A 23 2.27 16.11 -18.75
C SER A 23 1.95 15.29 -20.00
N LEU A 24 1.24 15.88 -20.95
CA LEU A 24 0.86 15.28 -22.21
C LEU A 24 1.01 16.31 -23.32
N ASN A 25 1.71 15.95 -24.41
CA ASN A 25 1.66 16.71 -25.64
C ASN A 25 0.34 16.42 -26.35
N VAL A 26 -0.59 17.36 -26.24
CA VAL A 26 -1.97 17.20 -26.77
C VAL A 26 -1.97 17.10 -28.28
N GLU A 27 -1.04 17.77 -28.99
CA GLU A 27 -0.96 17.72 -30.46
C GLU A 27 -0.54 16.33 -30.94
N ASP A 28 0.50 15.73 -30.34
CA ASP A 28 0.95 14.40 -30.72
C ASP A 28 -0.05 13.33 -30.31
N PHE A 29 -0.71 13.51 -29.16
CA PHE A 29 -1.83 12.66 -28.76
C PHE A 29 -2.97 12.70 -29.80
N ALA A 30 -3.36 13.89 -30.27
CA ALA A 30 -4.39 14.04 -31.26
C ALA A 30 -4.00 13.38 -32.59
N LYS A 31 -2.73 13.51 -33.05
CA LYS A 31 -2.23 12.82 -34.26
C LYS A 31 -2.33 11.30 -34.13
N GLY A 32 -1.99 10.75 -32.96
CA GLY A 32 -2.11 9.32 -32.72
C GLY A 32 -3.56 8.84 -32.80
N VAL A 33 -4.49 9.59 -32.22
CA VAL A 33 -5.94 9.31 -32.34
C VAL A 33 -6.38 9.41 -33.80
N GLU A 34 -5.98 10.46 -34.52
CA GLU A 34 -6.34 10.71 -35.94
C GLU A 34 -5.85 9.59 -36.85
N ALA A 35 -4.62 9.12 -36.68
CA ALA A 35 -4.06 8.02 -37.46
C ALA A 35 -4.90 6.75 -37.36
N VAL A 36 -5.42 6.44 -36.15
CA VAL A 36 -6.32 5.29 -35.95
C VAL A 36 -7.66 5.48 -36.66
N TYR A 37 -8.30 6.65 -36.52
CA TYR A 37 -9.61 6.93 -37.16
C TYR A 37 -9.55 6.99 -38.68
N LYS A 38 -8.45 7.52 -39.22
CA LYS A 38 -8.23 7.60 -40.69
C LYS A 38 -7.67 6.31 -41.29
N GLN A 39 -7.32 5.33 -40.45
CA GLN A 39 -6.66 4.10 -40.87
C GLN A 39 -5.33 4.35 -41.60
N GLU A 40 -4.65 5.41 -41.21
CA GLU A 40 -3.33 5.76 -41.74
C GLU A 40 -2.24 4.95 -41.05
N LYS A 41 -1.08 4.84 -41.70
CA LYS A 41 0.08 4.21 -41.06
C LYS A 41 0.57 5.10 -39.93
N PRO A 42 0.57 4.65 -38.68
CA PRO A 42 1.04 5.45 -37.56
C PRO A 42 2.56 5.70 -37.63
N GLU A 43 3.03 6.82 -37.09
CA GLU A 43 4.46 7.19 -37.06
C GLU A 43 5.34 6.19 -36.29
N ILE A 44 4.77 5.56 -35.27
CA ILE A 44 5.39 4.46 -34.52
C ILE A 44 4.50 3.22 -34.59
N SER A 45 5.09 2.02 -34.51
CA SER A 45 4.31 0.78 -34.50
C SER A 45 3.52 0.62 -33.19
N PHE A 46 2.43 -0.17 -33.24
CA PHE A 46 1.69 -0.50 -32.01
C PHE A 46 2.53 -1.20 -30.96
N ASP A 47 3.50 -2.05 -31.36
CA ASP A 47 4.42 -2.72 -30.44
C ASP A 47 5.37 -1.73 -29.78
N GLU A 48 5.87 -0.76 -30.52
CA GLU A 48 6.69 0.33 -30.00
C GLU A 48 5.90 1.22 -29.06
N ALA A 49 4.67 1.60 -29.42
CA ALA A 49 3.78 2.37 -28.56
C ALA A 49 3.52 1.64 -27.23
N LYS A 50 3.24 0.32 -27.29
CA LYS A 50 3.05 -0.51 -26.10
C LYS A 50 4.30 -0.55 -25.23
N LYS A 51 5.48 -0.65 -25.84
CA LYS A 51 6.75 -0.65 -25.12
C LYS A 51 6.97 0.68 -24.37
N ILE A 52 6.80 1.81 -25.04
CA ILE A 52 6.93 3.15 -24.46
C ILE A 52 5.97 3.34 -23.29
N ILE A 53 4.71 2.92 -23.43
CA ILE A 53 3.70 3.03 -22.38
C ILE A 53 4.08 2.17 -21.17
N ASN A 54 4.51 0.93 -21.40
CA ASN A 54 4.92 0.01 -20.33
C ASN A 54 6.16 0.54 -19.59
N GLU A 55 7.16 1.05 -20.32
CA GLU A 55 8.36 1.65 -19.71
C GLU A 55 8.01 2.87 -18.87
N PHE A 56 7.11 3.73 -19.36
CA PHE A 56 6.64 4.90 -18.61
C PHE A 56 6.00 4.49 -17.28
N PHE A 57 5.06 3.55 -17.30
CA PHE A 57 4.39 3.11 -16.07
C PHE A 57 5.30 2.32 -15.13
N SER A 58 6.25 1.55 -15.65
CA SER A 58 7.28 0.90 -14.83
C SER A 58 8.12 1.95 -14.07
N ASN A 59 8.64 2.93 -14.79
CA ASN A 59 9.45 4.00 -14.18
C ASN A 59 8.64 4.81 -13.15
N LEU A 60 7.37 5.07 -13.44
CA LEU A 60 6.47 5.76 -12.50
C LEU A 60 6.25 4.94 -11.21
N GLN A 61 6.09 3.62 -11.34
CA GLN A 61 5.96 2.73 -10.18
C GLN A 61 7.25 2.72 -9.35
N ASP A 62 8.41 2.67 -9.99
CA ASP A 62 9.71 2.69 -9.31
C ASP A 62 9.93 4.02 -8.55
N GLU A 63 9.55 5.16 -9.15
CA GLU A 63 9.61 6.47 -8.51
C GLU A 63 8.69 6.56 -7.29
N ILE A 64 7.46 6.06 -7.41
CA ILE A 64 6.50 6.01 -6.30
C ILE A 64 7.02 5.08 -5.19
N ALA A 65 7.57 3.91 -5.55
CA ALA A 65 8.12 2.96 -4.61
C ALA A 65 9.27 3.56 -3.79
N GLU A 66 10.20 4.24 -4.44
CA GLU A 66 11.33 4.88 -3.75
C GLU A 66 10.86 6.04 -2.85
N THR A 67 9.93 6.86 -3.33
CA THR A 67 9.33 7.94 -2.54
C THR A 67 8.66 7.38 -1.27
N ASN A 68 7.85 6.33 -1.41
CA ASN A 68 7.18 5.68 -0.28
C ASN A 68 8.18 5.05 0.69
N LYS A 69 9.21 4.40 0.17
CA LYS A 69 10.27 3.77 0.97
C LYS A 69 11.03 4.81 1.79
N GLN A 70 11.35 5.95 1.19
CA GLN A 70 12.03 7.04 1.88
C GLN A 70 11.14 7.65 2.98
N ALA A 71 9.89 7.99 2.65
CA ALA A 71 8.92 8.51 3.62
C ALA A 71 8.71 7.53 4.80
N GLY A 72 8.70 6.23 4.50
CA GLY A 72 8.61 5.20 5.51
C GLY A 72 9.80 5.12 6.45
N LYS A 73 11.01 5.20 5.91
CA LYS A 73 12.25 5.22 6.71
C LYS A 73 12.28 6.42 7.65
N GLU A 74 11.94 7.60 7.13
CA GLU A 74 11.90 8.85 7.90
C GLU A 74 10.87 8.75 9.04
N PHE A 75 9.68 8.26 8.73
CA PHE A 75 8.66 8.06 9.75
C PHE A 75 9.11 7.09 10.84
N LEU A 76 9.69 5.91 10.50
CA LEU A 76 10.18 4.94 11.49
C LEU A 76 11.30 5.52 12.34
N ALA A 77 12.21 6.29 11.73
CA ALA A 77 13.30 6.95 12.44
C ALA A 77 12.78 7.97 13.48
N GLU A 78 11.75 8.75 13.12
CA GLU A 78 11.12 9.68 14.05
C GLU A 78 10.27 8.93 15.11
N ASN A 79 9.53 7.90 14.71
CA ASN A 79 8.71 7.13 15.61
C ASN A 79 9.53 6.42 16.69
N ALA A 80 10.73 5.93 16.34
CA ALA A 80 11.66 5.28 17.27
C ALA A 80 12.11 6.18 18.43
N LYS A 81 12.06 7.51 18.25
CA LYS A 81 12.43 8.49 19.28
C LYS A 81 11.32 8.71 20.32
N ARG A 82 10.12 8.24 20.04
CA ARG A 82 8.96 8.44 20.92
C ARG A 82 9.06 7.55 22.17
N SER A 83 8.73 8.14 23.32
CA SER A 83 8.61 7.37 24.57
C SER A 83 7.54 6.28 24.44
N GLY A 84 7.85 5.08 24.91
CA GLY A 84 6.94 3.92 24.85
C GLY A 84 7.01 3.10 23.56
N VAL A 85 7.75 3.55 22.55
CA VAL A 85 8.00 2.78 21.33
C VAL A 85 9.19 1.84 21.54
N VAL A 86 8.98 0.57 21.27
CA VAL A 86 10.02 -0.47 21.26
C VAL A 86 10.38 -0.78 19.83
N VAL A 87 11.69 -0.82 19.53
CA VAL A 87 12.23 -1.16 18.21
C VAL A 87 12.87 -2.53 18.27
N LEU A 88 12.44 -3.44 17.40
CA LEU A 88 13.01 -4.78 17.28
C LEU A 88 14.17 -4.81 16.28
N PRO A 89 15.07 -5.80 16.34
CA PRO A 89 16.18 -5.94 15.38
C PRO A 89 15.74 -6.08 13.93
N SER A 90 14.55 -6.58 13.68
CA SER A 90 13.92 -6.67 12.35
C SER A 90 13.51 -5.31 11.76
N GLY A 91 13.51 -4.25 12.58
CA GLY A 91 12.97 -2.94 12.23
C GLY A 91 11.49 -2.77 12.55
N LEU A 92 10.80 -3.84 12.96
CA LEU A 92 9.44 -3.75 13.49
C LEU A 92 9.44 -2.87 14.75
N GLN A 93 8.47 -1.95 14.84
CA GLN A 93 8.28 -1.15 16.03
C GLN A 93 6.89 -1.36 16.61
N TYR A 94 6.77 -1.30 17.93
CA TYR A 94 5.48 -1.42 18.58
C TYR A 94 5.37 -0.53 19.83
N GLU A 95 4.13 -0.25 20.20
CA GLU A 95 3.77 0.48 21.40
C GLU A 95 2.69 -0.32 22.13
N VAL A 96 2.90 -0.61 23.41
CA VAL A 96 1.92 -1.33 24.24
C VAL A 96 0.87 -0.35 24.73
N LEU A 97 -0.36 -0.48 24.26
CA LEU A 97 -1.50 0.34 24.70
C LEU A 97 -2.21 -0.24 25.90
N ALA A 98 -2.27 -1.57 25.98
CA ALA A 98 -2.73 -2.33 27.13
C ALA A 98 -2.02 -3.68 27.15
N GLU A 99 -1.53 -4.09 28.30
CA GLU A 99 -0.85 -5.36 28.47
C GLU A 99 -1.84 -6.43 28.93
N GLY A 100 -1.90 -7.53 28.19
CA GLY A 100 -2.66 -8.73 28.54
C GLY A 100 -1.89 -9.62 29.53
N LYS A 101 -2.59 -10.58 30.11
CA LYS A 101 -2.04 -11.53 31.07
C LYS A 101 -2.09 -12.98 30.57
N GLY A 102 -2.61 -13.19 29.35
CA GLY A 102 -2.72 -14.52 28.77
C GLY A 102 -1.38 -15.06 28.24
N ARG A 103 -1.43 -16.22 27.62
CA ARG A 103 -0.25 -16.85 27.01
C ARG A 103 0.15 -16.10 25.73
N LYS A 104 1.40 -16.20 25.35
CA LYS A 104 1.89 -15.73 24.04
C LYS A 104 1.65 -16.83 23.00
N PRO A 105 1.07 -16.52 21.85
CA PRO A 105 0.86 -17.50 20.78
C PRO A 105 2.18 -18.04 20.23
N LYS A 106 2.15 -19.29 19.77
CA LYS A 106 3.23 -19.89 18.98
C LYS A 106 2.95 -19.72 17.50
N ALA A 107 3.96 -19.86 16.67
CA ALA A 107 3.84 -19.75 15.21
C ALA A 107 2.77 -20.70 14.61
N THR A 108 2.51 -21.84 15.25
CA THR A 108 1.52 -22.85 14.81
C THR A 108 0.11 -22.64 15.34
N ASP A 109 -0.07 -21.66 16.22
CA ASP A 109 -1.37 -21.38 16.84
C ASP A 109 -2.28 -20.59 15.89
N LYS A 110 -3.57 -20.65 16.16
CA LYS A 110 -4.56 -19.72 15.60
C LYS A 110 -4.86 -18.64 16.61
N VAL A 111 -5.07 -17.45 16.12
CA VAL A 111 -5.44 -16.29 16.93
C VAL A 111 -6.69 -15.65 16.38
N GLN A 112 -7.50 -15.12 17.28
CA GLN A 112 -8.63 -14.26 16.95
C GLN A 112 -8.30 -12.86 17.43
N CYS A 113 -8.38 -11.88 16.54
CA CYS A 113 -8.09 -10.49 16.90
C CYS A 113 -8.94 -9.49 16.14
N HIS A 114 -9.13 -8.35 16.76
CA HIS A 114 -9.54 -7.14 16.07
C HIS A 114 -8.31 -6.37 15.63
N TYR A 115 -8.36 -5.82 14.41
CA TYR A 115 -7.31 -4.95 13.89
C TYR A 115 -7.89 -3.77 13.11
N HIS A 116 -7.08 -2.74 13.01
CA HIS A 116 -7.37 -1.54 12.24
C HIS A 116 -6.10 -1.12 11.52
N GLY A 117 -6.02 -1.42 10.24
CA GLY A 117 -4.86 -1.15 9.39
C GLY A 117 -4.99 0.19 8.69
N THR A 118 -3.99 1.05 8.90
CA THR A 118 -3.90 2.34 8.21
C THR A 118 -2.55 2.51 7.55
N LEU A 119 -2.52 3.30 6.49
CA LEU A 119 -1.31 3.82 5.88
C LEU A 119 -0.73 4.97 6.73
N ILE A 120 0.48 5.46 6.40
CA ILE A 120 1.12 6.56 7.15
C ILE A 120 0.35 7.88 7.07
N ASP A 121 -0.37 8.10 5.98
CA ASP A 121 -1.25 9.25 5.76
C ASP A 121 -2.58 9.16 6.51
N GLY A 122 -2.82 8.02 7.18
CA GLY A 122 -4.03 7.73 7.94
C GLY A 122 -5.15 7.07 7.14
N GLN A 123 -4.96 6.82 5.84
CA GLN A 123 -5.94 6.09 5.04
C GLN A 123 -6.11 4.66 5.57
N VAL A 124 -7.35 4.27 5.85
CA VAL A 124 -7.68 2.90 6.27
C VAL A 124 -7.72 2.00 5.05
N PHE A 125 -6.90 0.95 5.03
CA PHE A 125 -6.91 -0.04 3.96
C PHE A 125 -7.68 -1.31 4.34
N ASP A 126 -7.73 -1.66 5.64
CA ASP A 126 -8.53 -2.77 6.16
C ASP A 126 -8.80 -2.62 7.66
N SER A 127 -9.99 -3.05 8.11
CA SER A 127 -10.39 -2.95 9.51
C SER A 127 -11.45 -3.97 9.89
N SER A 128 -11.09 -4.92 10.74
CA SER A 128 -12.04 -5.84 11.35
C SER A 128 -12.98 -5.13 12.34
N ILE A 129 -12.54 -4.00 12.91
CA ILE A 129 -13.37 -3.17 13.79
C ILE A 129 -14.53 -2.55 13.00
N GLN A 130 -14.25 -2.01 11.80
CA GLN A 130 -15.30 -1.46 10.93
C GLN A 130 -16.27 -2.54 10.43
N ARG A 131 -15.79 -3.77 10.23
CA ARG A 131 -16.64 -4.91 9.87
C ARG A 131 -17.47 -5.44 11.04
N GLY A 132 -17.15 -5.05 12.27
CA GLY A 132 -17.84 -5.52 13.48
C GLY A 132 -17.57 -6.96 13.87
N THR A 133 -16.61 -7.64 13.23
CA THR A 133 -16.27 -9.05 13.43
C THR A 133 -14.77 -9.24 13.54
N PRO A 134 -14.25 -9.93 14.58
CA PRO A 134 -12.84 -10.24 14.69
C PRO A 134 -12.41 -11.19 13.57
N ALA A 135 -11.17 -11.10 13.17
CA ALA A 135 -10.56 -12.00 12.20
C ALA A 135 -9.88 -13.17 12.93
N VAL A 136 -9.95 -14.36 12.31
CA VAL A 136 -9.29 -15.58 12.80
C VAL A 136 -8.28 -16.02 11.75
N PHE A 137 -7.02 -16.19 12.13
CA PHE A 137 -5.97 -16.66 11.22
C PHE A 137 -4.86 -17.41 11.98
N GLY A 138 -4.11 -18.25 11.26
CA GLY A 138 -2.88 -18.85 11.78
C GLY A 138 -1.78 -17.81 11.92
N VAL A 139 -1.06 -17.84 13.02
CA VAL A 139 0.06 -16.91 13.27
C VAL A 139 1.08 -16.91 12.13
N ASN A 140 1.36 -18.06 11.53
CA ASN A 140 2.28 -18.21 10.40
C ASN A 140 1.68 -17.92 9.01
N GLN A 141 0.42 -17.48 8.95
CA GLN A 141 -0.30 -17.23 7.68
C GLN A 141 -0.51 -15.74 7.37
N VAL A 142 0.12 -14.88 8.15
CA VAL A 142 0.02 -13.42 8.02
C VAL A 142 1.36 -12.83 7.61
N ILE A 143 1.41 -11.51 7.39
CA ILE A 143 2.64 -10.81 7.03
C ILE A 143 3.75 -11.00 8.09
N PRO A 144 5.04 -11.02 7.69
CA PRO A 144 6.15 -11.30 8.60
C PRO A 144 6.16 -10.44 9.87
N GLY A 145 5.84 -9.16 9.76
CA GLY A 145 5.78 -8.27 10.93
C GLY A 145 4.70 -8.68 11.94
N TRP A 146 3.58 -9.24 11.48
CA TRP A 146 2.56 -9.78 12.38
C TRP A 146 2.99 -11.11 13.00
N VAL A 147 3.65 -11.97 12.22
CA VAL A 147 4.19 -13.23 12.77
C VAL A 147 5.13 -12.95 13.93
N GLU A 148 5.98 -11.94 13.81
CA GLU A 148 6.90 -11.53 14.87
C GLU A 148 6.16 -10.89 16.06
N ALA A 149 5.27 -9.92 15.80
CA ALA A 149 4.55 -9.22 16.85
C ALA A 149 3.65 -10.14 17.69
N LEU A 150 2.86 -11.00 17.03
CA LEU A 150 1.91 -11.89 17.72
C LEU A 150 2.59 -12.85 18.68
N GLN A 151 3.78 -13.33 18.37
CA GLN A 151 4.55 -14.23 19.27
C GLN A 151 5.12 -13.51 20.49
N LEU A 152 5.19 -12.18 20.46
CA LEU A 152 5.63 -11.36 21.60
C LEU A 152 4.46 -10.87 22.44
N MET A 153 3.27 -10.81 21.88
CA MET A 153 2.08 -10.17 22.43
C MET A 153 1.29 -11.15 23.31
N PRO A 154 1.18 -10.92 24.63
CA PRO A 154 0.32 -11.73 25.47
C PRO A 154 -1.15 -11.58 25.09
N GLU A 155 -1.91 -12.63 25.21
CA GLU A 155 -3.35 -12.68 25.02
C GLU A 155 -4.06 -11.67 25.94
N GLY A 156 -5.06 -10.94 25.40
CA GLY A 156 -5.72 -9.82 26.05
C GLY A 156 -4.98 -8.49 25.93
N SER A 157 -3.83 -8.46 25.24
CA SER A 157 -3.11 -7.21 24.99
C SER A 157 -3.74 -6.40 23.86
N ARG A 158 -3.43 -5.10 23.87
CA ARG A 158 -3.69 -4.19 22.76
C ARG A 158 -2.40 -3.44 22.44
N TRP A 159 -1.86 -3.69 21.25
CA TRP A 159 -0.64 -3.07 20.76
C TRP A 159 -0.90 -2.23 19.53
N LYS A 160 -0.01 -1.29 19.28
CA LYS A 160 0.08 -0.55 18.03
C LYS A 160 1.37 -0.92 17.36
N LEU A 161 1.27 -1.48 16.18
CA LEU A 161 2.41 -1.94 15.39
C LEU A 161 2.75 -0.90 14.31
N TYR A 162 4.04 -0.76 14.03
CA TYR A 162 4.58 0.05 12.94
C TYR A 162 5.52 -0.87 12.15
N ILE A 163 5.03 -1.32 11.01
CA ILE A 163 5.63 -2.43 10.27
C ILE A 163 6.33 -1.90 9.04
N PRO A 164 7.66 -2.07 8.88
CA PRO A 164 8.36 -1.74 7.65
C PRO A 164 7.79 -2.48 6.45
N SER A 165 7.88 -1.92 5.24
CA SER A 165 7.35 -2.55 4.02
C SER A 165 7.88 -3.95 3.81
N ASP A 166 9.15 -4.19 4.10
CA ASP A 166 9.82 -5.48 3.94
C ASP A 166 9.22 -6.58 4.82
N LEU A 167 8.59 -6.20 5.95
CA LEU A 167 7.88 -7.09 6.86
C LEU A 167 6.36 -7.10 6.62
N ALA A 168 5.88 -6.40 5.59
CA ALA A 168 4.48 -6.30 5.20
C ALA A 168 4.27 -6.82 3.77
N TYR A 169 3.99 -5.94 2.81
CA TYR A 169 3.65 -6.29 1.44
C TYR A 169 4.78 -6.01 0.43
N GLY A 170 5.94 -5.57 0.91
CA GLY A 170 7.14 -5.35 0.12
C GLY A 170 6.98 -4.33 -1.02
N GLU A 171 7.76 -4.54 -2.07
CA GLU A 171 7.80 -3.66 -3.24
C GLU A 171 6.55 -3.79 -4.14
N GLN A 172 5.75 -4.84 -3.98
CA GLN A 172 4.58 -5.07 -4.82
C GLN A 172 3.31 -4.42 -4.29
N GLY A 173 3.27 -4.07 -2.98
CA GLY A 173 2.04 -3.63 -2.33
C GLY A 173 0.98 -4.72 -2.25
N ALA A 174 -0.28 -4.35 -2.04
CA ALA A 174 -1.41 -5.27 -2.04
C ALA A 174 -2.64 -4.64 -2.69
N GLY A 175 -2.93 -5.06 -3.92
CA GLY A 175 -4.09 -4.58 -4.68
C GLY A 175 -4.11 -3.07 -4.85
N GLY A 176 -5.30 -2.50 -5.04
CA GLY A 176 -5.46 -1.04 -5.15
C GLY A 176 -5.42 -0.28 -3.82
N SER A 177 -5.36 -0.99 -2.68
CA SER A 177 -5.50 -0.38 -1.34
C SER A 177 -4.18 -0.12 -0.64
N ILE A 178 -3.11 -0.82 -1.00
CA ILE A 178 -1.78 -0.64 -0.42
C ILE A 178 -0.79 -0.41 -1.56
N PRO A 179 -0.34 0.84 -1.77
CA PRO A 179 0.62 1.16 -2.82
C PRO A 179 1.94 0.41 -2.67
N VAL A 180 2.70 0.32 -3.76
CA VAL A 180 4.04 -0.29 -3.80
C VAL A 180 4.97 0.35 -2.76
N SER A 181 5.76 -0.47 -2.07
CA SER A 181 6.73 -0.07 -1.04
C SER A 181 6.15 0.81 0.09
N TYR A 182 4.83 0.77 0.28
CA TYR A 182 4.19 1.57 1.33
C TYR A 182 4.48 0.95 2.70
N THR A 183 5.14 1.69 3.55
CA THR A 183 5.48 1.31 4.91
C THR A 183 4.42 1.83 5.87
N HIS A 184 3.94 1.02 6.76
CA HIS A 184 3.16 1.26 7.96
C HIS A 184 1.73 0.75 7.93
N LEU A 185 1.61 -0.41 8.52
CA LEU A 185 0.37 -0.92 9.05
C LEU A 185 0.27 -0.48 10.52
N ARG A 186 -0.67 0.38 10.86
CA ARG A 186 -1.10 0.56 12.24
C ARG A 186 -2.12 -0.53 12.55
N ALA A 187 -1.75 -1.54 13.28
CA ALA A 187 -2.70 -2.51 13.78
C ALA A 187 -2.96 -2.24 15.26
N HIS A 188 -4.23 -2.00 15.61
CA HIS A 188 -4.69 -2.10 16.98
C HIS A 188 -5.19 -3.53 17.15
N GLU A 189 -4.49 -4.34 17.89
CA GLU A 189 -4.84 -5.74 18.06
C GLU A 189 -5.31 -5.98 19.48
N THR A 190 -6.42 -6.68 19.59
CA THR A 190 -6.87 -7.26 20.83
C THR A 190 -6.93 -8.76 20.62
N LEU A 191 -5.98 -9.50 21.16
CA LEU A 191 -6.02 -10.95 21.14
C LEU A 191 -7.09 -11.40 22.14
N SER A 192 -8.02 -12.23 21.67
CA SER A 192 -8.96 -12.98 22.48
C SER A 192 -8.88 -14.45 22.14
N ASP A 193 -9.22 -15.31 23.10
CA ASP A 193 -9.32 -16.78 22.91
C ASP A 193 -10.22 -17.17 21.76
#